data_cc06225c68a0680a87c5f0e76906fd2a
#
_entry.id   cc06225c68a0680a87c5f0e76906fd2a
#
_cell.length_a   1.000
_cell.length_b   1.000
_cell.length_c   1.000
_cell.angle_alpha   90.00
_cell.angle_beta   90.00
_cell.angle_gamma   90.00
#
_symmetry.space_group_name_H-M   'P 1'
#
loop_
_entity.id
_entity.type
_entity.pdbx_description
1 polymer ?
#
loop_
_entity_poly.entity_id
_entity_poly.type
_entity_poly.pdbx_seq_one_letter_code
_entity_poly.pdbx_strand_id
1 'polypeptide(L)'
;MGKDVIVALDFDSKEKTLAFLDRFTEEKPFVKIGMELFYAEGPSIAREIRARGHKIFLDLKLHDIPNTVKKAMAALSALDVDIVNLHAAGTAAMMTAALEGLTRPDGTRPLLIAVTQLTSTDQERMERELWIEKPLAEVVMHYAENAAQAGLDGVVCSPLEAGVVHERCGKDFLTVTPGVRFADGDAGDQKRVTTPARAKELGSDYIVVGRPITQAEDPAVAYRRCREEFVG
;
A
#
# COMPACT_ATOMS: atom_id res chain seq x y z
N MET A 1 2.62 15.40 2.78
CA MET A 1 1.56 14.92 1.87
C MET A 1 0.24 14.88 2.63
N GLY A 2 -0.90 15.13 1.96
CA GLY A 2 -2.20 15.04 2.62
C GLY A 2 -2.71 13.61 2.71
N LYS A 3 -3.67 13.36 3.60
CA LYS A 3 -4.39 12.08 3.70
C LYS A 3 -5.16 11.78 2.42
N ASP A 4 -5.20 10.51 1.99
CA ASP A 4 -5.99 10.09 0.82
C ASP A 4 -6.46 8.63 0.95
N VAL A 5 -7.47 8.28 0.16
CA VAL A 5 -8.06 6.93 0.07
C VAL A 5 -7.57 6.25 -1.19
N ILE A 6 -6.96 5.08 -1.05
CA ILE A 6 -6.48 4.25 -2.14
C ILE A 6 -7.46 3.10 -2.36
N VAL A 7 -8.06 3.02 -3.55
CA VAL A 7 -8.99 1.94 -3.92
C VAL A 7 -8.22 0.74 -4.45
N ALA A 8 -8.36 -0.43 -3.80
CA ALA A 8 -7.72 -1.66 -4.26
C ALA A 8 -8.47 -2.25 -5.45
N LEU A 9 -7.82 -2.29 -6.62
CA LEU A 9 -8.34 -2.88 -7.85
C LEU A 9 -8.00 -4.38 -7.89
N ASP A 10 -8.63 -5.15 -7.02
CA ASP A 10 -8.44 -6.61 -6.93
C ASP A 10 -9.43 -7.28 -7.93
N PHE A 11 -9.17 -7.09 -9.23
CA PHE A 11 -9.89 -7.66 -10.36
C PHE A 11 -8.99 -8.61 -11.15
N ASP A 12 -9.59 -9.62 -11.77
CA ASP A 12 -8.93 -10.66 -12.54
C ASP A 12 -8.64 -10.28 -14.00
N SER A 13 -9.14 -9.11 -14.45
CA SER A 13 -8.99 -8.66 -15.84
C SER A 13 -9.03 -7.15 -16.01
N LYS A 14 -8.43 -6.70 -17.10
CA LYS A 14 -8.44 -5.30 -17.55
C LYS A 14 -9.87 -4.81 -17.80
N GLU A 15 -10.70 -5.62 -18.47
CA GLU A 15 -12.07 -5.26 -18.82
C GLU A 15 -12.88 -4.90 -17.58
N LYS A 16 -12.84 -5.74 -16.54
CA LYS A 16 -13.54 -5.50 -15.28
C LYS A 16 -12.99 -4.26 -14.57
N THR A 17 -11.67 -4.11 -14.58
CA THR A 17 -11.00 -2.95 -13.97
C THR A 17 -11.44 -1.66 -14.63
N LEU A 18 -11.42 -1.59 -15.96
CA LEU A 18 -11.77 -0.38 -16.69
C LEU A 18 -13.27 -0.06 -16.57
N ALA A 19 -14.13 -1.07 -16.65
CA ALA A 19 -15.58 -0.91 -16.42
C ALA A 19 -15.89 -0.38 -15.01
N PHE A 20 -15.13 -0.82 -14.01
CA PHE A 20 -15.24 -0.26 -12.64
C PHE A 20 -14.80 1.22 -12.61
N LEU A 21 -13.66 1.56 -13.21
CA LEU A 21 -13.15 2.93 -13.25
C LEU A 21 -14.06 3.89 -14.03
N ASP A 22 -14.77 3.42 -15.06
CA ASP A 22 -15.73 4.20 -15.85
C ASP A 22 -16.95 4.65 -15.03
N ARG A 23 -17.19 4.05 -13.86
CA ARG A 23 -18.23 4.50 -12.91
C ARG A 23 -17.88 5.80 -12.17
N PHE A 24 -16.62 6.24 -12.24
CA PHE A 24 -16.13 7.49 -11.62
C PHE A 24 -16.05 8.60 -12.68
N THR A 25 -17.15 9.30 -12.90
CA THR A 25 -17.24 10.35 -13.94
C THR A 25 -16.66 11.69 -13.50
N GLU A 26 -16.79 12.01 -12.21
CA GLU A 26 -16.41 13.32 -11.65
C GLU A 26 -15.06 13.28 -10.92
N GLU A 27 -14.65 12.13 -10.45
CA GLU A 27 -13.47 11.93 -9.60
C GLU A 27 -12.49 10.94 -10.24
N LYS A 28 -11.22 11.07 -9.87
CA LYS A 28 -10.18 10.13 -10.28
C LYS A 28 -9.57 9.52 -9.01
N PRO A 29 -10.13 8.41 -8.48
CA PRO A 29 -9.60 7.77 -7.30
C PRO A 29 -8.10 7.44 -7.43
N PHE A 30 -7.36 7.59 -6.34
CA PHE A 30 -6.06 6.97 -6.22
C PHE A 30 -6.28 5.45 -6.13
N VAL A 31 -5.61 4.66 -6.94
CA VAL A 31 -5.86 3.22 -7.05
C VAL A 31 -4.64 2.39 -6.75
N LYS A 32 -4.85 1.19 -6.22
CA LYS A 32 -3.83 0.17 -6.01
C LYS A 32 -3.98 -0.93 -7.06
N ILE A 33 -2.91 -1.18 -7.81
CA ILE A 33 -2.79 -2.35 -8.69
C ILE A 33 -2.01 -3.42 -7.93
N GLY A 34 -2.69 -4.51 -7.57
CA GLY A 34 -2.09 -5.66 -6.89
C GLY A 34 -1.46 -6.68 -7.84
N MET A 35 -0.88 -7.74 -7.26
CA MET A 35 -0.20 -8.79 -8.00
C MET A 35 -1.12 -9.49 -9.01
N GLU A 36 -2.37 -9.81 -8.63
CA GLU A 36 -3.32 -10.51 -9.50
C GLU A 36 -3.48 -9.77 -10.83
N LEU A 37 -3.94 -8.53 -10.78
CA LEU A 37 -4.19 -7.72 -11.98
C LEU A 37 -2.90 -7.45 -12.76
N PHE A 38 -1.79 -7.16 -12.06
CA PHE A 38 -0.52 -6.87 -12.73
C PHE A 38 0.06 -8.07 -13.44
N TYR A 39 -0.02 -9.27 -12.86
CA TYR A 39 0.49 -10.49 -13.50
C TYR A 39 -0.43 -11.00 -14.61
N ALA A 40 -1.73 -10.75 -14.53
CA ALA A 40 -2.66 -11.07 -15.62
C ALA A 40 -2.45 -10.17 -16.85
N GLU A 41 -2.25 -8.85 -16.65
CA GLU A 41 -2.30 -7.85 -17.72
C GLU A 41 -0.93 -7.23 -18.07
N GLY A 42 0.07 -7.49 -17.25
CA GLY A 42 1.40 -6.91 -17.40
C GLY A 42 1.45 -5.39 -17.19
N PRO A 43 2.58 -4.74 -17.54
CA PRO A 43 2.77 -3.30 -17.34
C PRO A 43 1.80 -2.40 -18.11
N SER A 44 1.10 -2.95 -19.10
CA SER A 44 0.13 -2.20 -19.93
C SER A 44 -1.02 -1.64 -19.12
N ILE A 45 -1.48 -2.36 -18.09
CA ILE A 45 -2.59 -1.92 -17.23
C ILE A 45 -2.23 -0.65 -16.44
N ALA A 46 -1.00 -0.52 -15.95
CA ALA A 46 -0.55 0.67 -15.24
C ALA A 46 -0.55 1.90 -16.17
N ARG A 47 -0.07 1.74 -17.41
CA ARG A 47 -0.07 2.83 -18.41
C ARG A 47 -1.49 3.25 -18.78
N GLU A 48 -2.40 2.30 -18.95
CA GLU A 48 -3.80 2.58 -19.28
C GLU A 48 -4.51 3.35 -18.16
N ILE A 49 -4.33 2.91 -16.91
CA ILE A 49 -4.92 3.56 -15.73
C ILE A 49 -4.31 4.96 -15.53
N ARG A 50 -3.00 5.12 -15.74
CA ARG A 50 -2.33 6.43 -15.70
C ARG A 50 -2.88 7.38 -16.80
N ALA A 51 -3.07 6.89 -18.01
CA ALA A 51 -3.62 7.68 -19.12
C ALA A 51 -5.05 8.19 -18.86
N ARG A 52 -5.80 7.52 -17.98
CA ARG A 52 -7.12 7.96 -17.49
C ARG A 52 -7.05 9.00 -16.37
N GLY A 53 -5.84 9.36 -15.91
CA GLY A 53 -5.59 10.41 -14.92
C GLY A 53 -5.58 9.93 -13.46
N HIS A 54 -5.55 8.62 -13.20
CA HIS A 54 -5.47 8.09 -11.84
C HIS A 54 -4.05 8.12 -11.30
N LYS A 55 -3.91 8.39 -9.99
CA LYS A 55 -2.70 8.05 -9.23
C LYS A 55 -2.65 6.54 -9.00
N ILE A 56 -1.45 5.97 -8.96
CA ILE A 56 -1.25 4.52 -8.90
C ILE A 56 -0.30 4.14 -7.77
N PHE A 57 -0.76 3.30 -6.86
CA PHE A 57 0.08 2.49 -5.98
C PHE A 57 0.26 1.10 -6.60
N LEU A 58 1.47 0.76 -7.04
CA LEU A 58 1.80 -0.54 -7.59
C LEU A 58 2.28 -1.48 -6.47
N ASP A 59 1.40 -2.37 -6.03
CA ASP A 59 1.53 -3.18 -4.82
C ASP A 59 2.01 -4.61 -5.16
N LEU A 60 3.29 -4.74 -5.55
CA LEU A 60 3.89 -6.02 -5.97
C LEU A 60 4.74 -6.70 -4.89
N LYS A 61 5.05 -5.99 -3.79
CA LYS A 61 5.74 -6.53 -2.60
C LYS A 61 7.05 -7.25 -2.94
N LEU A 62 7.94 -6.58 -3.70
CA LEU A 62 9.21 -7.17 -4.13
C LEU A 62 10.02 -7.72 -2.95
N HIS A 63 10.53 -8.94 -3.10
CA HIS A 63 11.36 -9.60 -2.10
C HIS A 63 12.28 -10.60 -2.78
N ASP A 64 13.54 -10.24 -2.97
CA ASP A 64 14.57 -11.04 -3.61
C ASP A 64 15.97 -10.50 -3.20
N ILE A 65 17.05 -11.10 -3.70
CA ILE A 65 18.40 -10.59 -3.47
C ILE A 65 18.54 -9.14 -3.97
N PRO A 66 19.41 -8.30 -3.36
CA PRO A 66 19.47 -6.86 -3.63
C PRO A 66 19.58 -6.48 -5.10
N ASN A 67 20.43 -7.17 -5.85
CA ASN A 67 20.64 -6.86 -7.28
C ASN A 67 19.39 -7.15 -8.14
N THR A 68 18.62 -8.21 -7.84
CA THR A 68 17.38 -8.53 -8.54
C THR A 68 16.34 -7.45 -8.28
N VAL A 69 16.17 -7.06 -7.00
CA VAL A 69 15.23 -6.02 -6.61
C VAL A 69 15.61 -4.66 -7.22
N LYS A 70 16.90 -4.30 -7.23
CA LYS A 70 17.41 -3.09 -7.90
C LYS A 70 16.98 -3.02 -9.36
N LYS A 71 17.22 -4.10 -10.12
CA LYS A 71 16.84 -4.16 -11.55
C LYS A 71 15.33 -4.14 -11.77
N ALA A 72 14.56 -4.82 -10.91
CA ALA A 72 13.11 -4.79 -10.97
C ALA A 72 12.56 -3.38 -10.69
N MET A 73 13.08 -2.69 -9.67
CA MET A 73 12.68 -1.32 -9.35
C MET A 73 13.03 -0.34 -10.49
N ALA A 74 14.17 -0.51 -11.17
CA ALA A 74 14.50 0.28 -12.35
C ALA A 74 13.50 0.08 -13.49
N ALA A 75 12.97 -1.13 -13.69
CA ALA A 75 11.90 -1.38 -14.65
C ALA A 75 10.58 -0.73 -14.21
N LEU A 76 10.23 -0.79 -12.91
CA LEU A 76 9.02 -0.15 -12.37
C LEU A 76 9.08 1.38 -12.42
N SER A 77 10.25 1.98 -12.26
CA SER A 77 10.42 3.43 -12.32
C SER A 77 9.98 4.05 -13.66
N ALA A 78 9.97 3.24 -14.74
CA ALA A 78 9.55 3.66 -16.08
C ALA A 78 8.01 3.64 -16.28
N LEU A 79 7.21 3.18 -15.29
CA LEU A 79 5.77 3.01 -15.44
C LEU A 79 4.95 4.24 -15.03
N ASP A 80 5.60 5.33 -14.61
CA ASP A 80 4.93 6.55 -14.15
C ASP A 80 3.86 6.28 -13.07
N VAL A 81 4.24 5.52 -12.04
CA VAL A 81 3.41 5.25 -10.86
C VAL A 81 3.82 6.16 -9.70
N ASP A 82 2.93 6.33 -8.71
CA ASP A 82 3.18 7.25 -7.59
C ASP A 82 3.82 6.57 -6.39
N ILE A 83 3.44 5.31 -6.11
CA ILE A 83 3.97 4.51 -5.00
C ILE A 83 4.31 3.11 -5.52
N VAL A 84 5.42 2.56 -5.04
CA VAL A 84 5.78 1.14 -5.17
C VAL A 84 6.17 0.57 -3.81
N ASN A 85 6.16 -0.74 -3.66
CA ASN A 85 6.54 -1.37 -2.41
C ASN A 85 7.44 -2.60 -2.55
N LEU A 86 8.00 -2.98 -1.40
CA LEU A 86 8.78 -4.17 -1.16
C LEU A 86 8.51 -4.70 0.26
N HIS A 87 9.06 -5.86 0.63
CA HIS A 87 9.03 -6.35 1.99
C HIS A 87 10.23 -5.86 2.81
N ALA A 88 9.99 -5.30 4.01
CA ALA A 88 11.06 -4.88 4.94
C ALA A 88 11.93 -6.06 5.39
N ALA A 89 11.39 -7.28 5.43
CA ALA A 89 12.09 -8.51 5.77
C ALA A 89 13.28 -8.83 4.82
N GLY A 90 13.37 -8.17 3.66
CA GLY A 90 14.48 -8.30 2.72
C GLY A 90 15.78 -7.62 3.16
N THR A 91 15.82 -7.03 4.35
CA THR A 91 16.95 -6.33 4.98
C THR A 91 17.29 -4.95 4.38
N ALA A 92 18.12 -4.19 5.10
CA ALA A 92 18.54 -2.86 4.67
C ALA A 92 19.28 -2.88 3.31
N ALA A 93 20.08 -3.92 3.06
CA ALA A 93 20.81 -4.05 1.79
C ALA A 93 19.86 -4.13 0.58
N MET A 94 18.77 -4.90 0.69
CA MET A 94 17.75 -4.98 -0.37
C MET A 94 17.00 -3.66 -0.53
N MET A 95 16.61 -3.02 0.56
CA MET A 95 15.87 -1.75 0.55
C MET A 95 16.70 -0.62 -0.07
N THR A 96 17.99 -0.50 0.28
CA THR A 96 18.92 0.48 -0.31
C THR A 96 19.10 0.23 -1.80
N ALA A 97 19.31 -1.02 -2.20
CA ALA A 97 19.45 -1.39 -3.61
C ALA A 97 18.17 -1.09 -4.41
N ALA A 98 17.00 -1.30 -3.80
CA ALA A 98 15.71 -0.95 -4.38
C ALA A 98 15.60 0.56 -4.64
N LEU A 99 15.98 1.38 -3.66
CA LEU A 99 15.97 2.85 -3.77
C LEU A 99 16.89 3.34 -4.89
N GLU A 100 18.10 2.79 -4.97
CA GLU A 100 19.03 3.10 -6.06
C GLU A 100 18.44 2.75 -7.44
N GLY A 101 17.82 1.57 -7.57
CA GLY A 101 17.19 1.15 -8.82
C GLY A 101 15.99 1.99 -9.22
N LEU A 102 15.20 2.43 -8.25
CA LEU A 102 13.99 3.21 -8.47
C LEU A 102 14.27 4.66 -8.87
N THR A 103 15.40 5.21 -8.44
CA THR A 103 15.79 6.60 -8.69
C THR A 103 16.26 6.77 -10.14
N ARG A 104 15.59 7.65 -10.88
CA ARG A 104 15.90 7.98 -12.28
C ARG A 104 17.17 8.85 -12.36
N PRO A 105 17.78 8.97 -13.55
CA PRO A 105 18.98 9.81 -13.72
C PRO A 105 18.78 11.29 -13.35
N ASP A 106 17.56 11.80 -13.43
CA ASP A 106 17.21 13.17 -13.05
C ASP A 106 16.94 13.33 -11.54
N GLY A 107 17.11 12.26 -10.76
CA GLY A 107 16.86 12.23 -9.31
C GLY A 107 15.39 12.02 -8.92
N THR A 108 14.46 11.99 -9.87
CA THR A 108 13.03 11.72 -9.58
C THR A 108 12.78 10.24 -9.37
N ARG A 109 11.76 9.91 -8.59
CA ARG A 109 11.28 8.54 -8.37
C ARG A 109 9.87 8.50 -7.81
N PRO A 110 9.14 7.39 -7.95
CA PRO A 110 7.98 7.08 -7.13
C PRO A 110 8.36 7.00 -5.64
N LEU A 111 7.37 7.14 -4.75
CA LEU A 111 7.57 6.80 -3.35
C LEU A 111 7.83 5.30 -3.20
N LEU A 112 8.81 4.96 -2.36
CA LEU A 112 9.14 3.58 -2.01
C LEU A 112 8.77 3.30 -0.56
N ILE A 113 7.85 2.36 -0.33
CA ILE A 113 7.40 1.98 1.01
C ILE A 113 7.66 0.50 1.27
N ALA A 114 7.86 0.13 2.54
CA ALA A 114 8.13 -1.25 2.92
C ALA A 114 6.93 -1.87 3.65
N VAL A 115 6.54 -3.09 3.27
CA VAL A 115 5.59 -3.90 4.05
C VAL A 115 6.30 -4.43 5.28
N THR A 116 5.77 -4.12 6.47
CA THR A 116 6.29 -4.58 7.76
C THR A 116 5.92 -6.06 7.97
N GLN A 117 4.80 -6.31 8.65
CA GLN A 117 4.19 -7.64 8.72
C GLN A 117 2.81 -7.60 8.07
N LEU A 118 2.45 -8.66 7.36
CA LEU A 118 1.13 -8.76 6.74
C LEU A 118 0.03 -8.74 7.82
N THR A 119 -1.09 -8.07 7.55
CA THR A 119 -2.21 -8.00 8.49
C THR A 119 -2.88 -9.35 8.77
N SER A 120 -2.57 -10.37 7.97
CA SER A 120 -2.95 -11.76 8.18
C SER A 120 -2.01 -12.53 9.13
N THR A 121 -0.83 -11.99 9.43
CA THR A 121 0.14 -12.56 10.36
C THR A 121 -0.21 -12.13 11.78
N ASP A 122 -0.50 -13.10 12.66
CA ASP A 122 -0.65 -12.91 14.10
C ASP A 122 0.61 -13.37 14.85
N GLN A 123 0.64 -13.17 16.17
CA GLN A 123 1.78 -13.53 17.01
C GLN A 123 2.12 -15.02 16.90
N GLU A 124 1.11 -15.90 16.98
CA GLU A 124 1.32 -17.35 16.94
C GLU A 124 1.95 -17.80 15.63
N ARG A 125 1.45 -17.30 14.47
CA ARG A 125 2.03 -17.62 13.17
C ARG A 125 3.44 -17.10 13.01
N MET A 126 3.70 -15.89 13.49
CA MET A 126 5.04 -15.30 13.42
C MET A 126 6.06 -16.14 14.21
N GLU A 127 5.69 -16.60 15.41
CA GLU A 127 6.57 -17.45 16.23
C GLU A 127 6.77 -18.84 15.61
N ARG A 128 5.68 -19.50 15.21
CA ARG A 128 5.74 -20.90 14.77
C ARG A 128 6.24 -21.10 13.34
N GLU A 129 5.89 -20.18 12.43
CA GLU A 129 6.15 -20.35 10.99
C GLU A 129 7.33 -19.50 10.51
N LEU A 130 7.56 -18.32 11.12
CA LEU A 130 8.69 -17.44 10.79
C LEU A 130 9.84 -17.53 11.80
N TRP A 131 9.64 -18.21 12.92
CA TRP A 131 10.62 -18.36 14.00
C TRP A 131 11.09 -17.04 14.61
N ILE A 132 10.18 -16.07 14.66
CA ILE A 132 10.43 -14.75 15.26
C ILE A 132 9.71 -14.72 16.62
N GLU A 133 10.46 -14.90 17.69
CA GLU A 133 9.94 -15.01 19.07
C GLU A 133 9.69 -13.65 19.76
N LYS A 134 9.92 -12.55 19.05
CA LYS A 134 9.68 -11.21 19.57
C LYS A 134 8.19 -10.84 19.48
N PRO A 135 7.69 -9.94 20.35
CA PRO A 135 6.33 -9.40 20.19
C PRO A 135 6.11 -8.82 18.79
N LEU A 136 4.97 -9.11 18.16
CA LEU A 136 4.64 -8.65 16.81
C LEU A 136 4.79 -7.14 16.66
N ALA A 137 4.34 -6.37 17.67
CA ALA A 137 4.46 -4.92 17.65
C ALA A 137 5.93 -4.45 17.62
N GLU A 138 6.83 -5.13 18.33
CA GLU A 138 8.27 -4.82 18.31
C GLU A 138 8.88 -5.12 16.93
N VAL A 139 8.49 -6.24 16.32
CA VAL A 139 8.97 -6.61 14.97
C VAL A 139 8.51 -5.62 13.92
N VAL A 140 7.25 -5.19 13.98
CA VAL A 140 6.70 -4.16 13.08
C VAL A 140 7.49 -2.86 13.22
N MET A 141 7.75 -2.40 14.46
CA MET A 141 8.53 -1.18 14.70
C MET A 141 9.97 -1.31 14.23
N HIS A 142 10.63 -2.44 14.50
CA HIS A 142 11.99 -2.70 14.02
C HIS A 142 12.07 -2.64 12.49
N TYR A 143 11.09 -3.21 11.78
CA TYR A 143 11.04 -3.14 10.32
C TYR A 143 10.78 -1.73 9.81
N ALA A 144 9.94 -0.95 10.50
CA ALA A 144 9.70 0.44 10.15
C ALA A 144 10.95 1.31 10.34
N GLU A 145 11.65 1.14 11.46
CA GLU A 145 12.91 1.84 11.74
C GLU A 145 14.01 1.49 10.72
N ASN A 146 14.13 0.21 10.35
CA ASN A 146 15.07 -0.23 9.31
C ASN A 146 14.74 0.38 7.94
N ALA A 147 13.45 0.46 7.59
CA ALA A 147 13.01 1.09 6.35
C ALA A 147 13.32 2.60 6.33
N ALA A 148 13.07 3.30 7.44
CA ALA A 148 13.40 4.70 7.58
C ALA A 148 14.92 4.95 7.49
N GLN A 149 15.72 4.12 8.16
CA GLN A 149 17.21 4.20 8.10
C GLN A 149 17.75 3.90 6.70
N ALA A 150 17.10 3.03 5.94
CA ALA A 150 17.44 2.75 4.55
C ALA A 150 17.03 3.87 3.57
N GLY A 151 16.33 4.91 4.05
CA GLY A 151 15.92 6.07 3.25
C GLY A 151 14.60 5.90 2.50
N LEU A 152 13.76 4.93 2.88
CA LEU A 152 12.43 4.75 2.31
C LEU A 152 11.47 5.86 2.78
N ASP A 153 10.39 6.04 2.04
CA ASP A 153 9.42 7.12 2.29
C ASP A 153 8.34 6.73 3.31
N GLY A 154 8.19 5.44 3.63
CA GLY A 154 7.16 4.98 4.56
C GLY A 154 7.02 3.47 4.62
N VAL A 155 5.93 3.03 5.25
CA VAL A 155 5.61 1.61 5.43
C VAL A 155 4.15 1.31 5.17
N VAL A 156 3.88 0.03 4.84
CA VAL A 156 2.56 -0.57 4.96
C VAL A 156 2.48 -1.25 6.34
N CYS A 157 1.53 -0.82 7.16
CA CYS A 157 1.31 -1.32 8.52
C CYS A 157 -0.19 -1.33 8.86
N SER A 158 -0.56 -1.86 10.02
CA SER A 158 -1.94 -1.74 10.51
C SER A 158 -2.26 -0.29 10.92
N PRO A 159 -3.52 0.18 10.79
CA PRO A 159 -3.92 1.46 11.36
C PRO A 159 -3.59 1.60 12.85
N LEU A 160 -3.63 0.49 13.60
CA LEU A 160 -3.30 0.47 15.03
C LEU A 160 -1.81 0.80 15.33
N GLU A 161 -0.94 0.71 14.33
CA GLU A 161 0.49 0.90 14.42
C GLU A 161 0.93 2.29 13.93
N ALA A 162 0.06 3.00 13.17
CA ALA A 162 0.42 4.24 12.48
C ALA A 162 0.96 5.34 13.41
N GLY A 163 0.31 5.57 14.55
CA GLY A 163 0.75 6.58 15.52
C GLY A 163 2.15 6.30 16.07
N VAL A 164 2.44 5.03 16.43
CA VAL A 164 3.76 4.64 16.95
C VAL A 164 4.83 4.70 15.87
N VAL A 165 4.50 4.38 14.60
CA VAL A 165 5.42 4.56 13.47
C VAL A 165 5.83 6.02 13.33
N HIS A 166 4.89 6.97 13.40
CA HIS A 166 5.21 8.40 13.36
C HIS A 166 6.04 8.87 14.55
N GLU A 167 5.78 8.34 15.75
CA GLU A 167 6.58 8.66 16.95
C GLU A 167 8.05 8.21 16.81
N ARG A 168 8.27 7.03 16.20
CA ARG A 168 9.59 6.42 16.09
C ARG A 168 10.37 6.84 14.84
N CYS A 169 9.68 6.96 13.70
CA CYS A 169 10.31 7.21 12.40
C CYS A 169 10.17 8.67 11.93
N GLY A 170 9.38 9.49 12.65
CA GLY A 170 9.11 10.87 12.28
C GLY A 170 7.77 11.05 11.57
N LYS A 171 7.21 12.27 11.67
CA LYS A 171 5.86 12.60 11.17
C LYS A 171 5.74 12.59 9.64
N ASP A 172 6.86 12.73 8.94
CA ASP A 172 6.91 12.72 7.47
C ASP A 172 7.10 11.30 6.90
N PHE A 173 7.34 10.29 7.76
CA PHE A 173 7.47 8.91 7.35
C PHE A 173 6.07 8.29 7.18
N LEU A 174 5.68 8.03 5.94
CA LEU A 174 4.31 7.72 5.55
C LEU A 174 3.82 6.35 6.06
N THR A 175 2.55 6.31 6.43
CA THR A 175 1.84 5.09 6.78
C THR A 175 0.72 4.82 5.77
N VAL A 176 0.79 3.66 5.12
CA VAL A 176 -0.24 3.15 4.20
C VAL A 176 -0.90 1.95 4.86
N THR A 177 -2.18 2.07 5.19
CA THR A 177 -2.85 1.13 6.10
C THR A 177 -4.02 0.41 5.43
N PRO A 178 -3.90 -0.90 5.15
CA PRO A 178 -5.00 -1.74 4.68
C PRO A 178 -5.88 -2.22 5.84
N GLY A 179 -6.92 -3.00 5.52
CA GLY A 179 -7.81 -3.59 6.53
C GLY A 179 -8.90 -2.63 7.01
N VAL A 180 -9.26 -1.66 6.17
CA VAL A 180 -10.30 -0.67 6.50
C VAL A 180 -11.66 -1.10 5.95
N ARG A 181 -12.71 -0.99 6.78
CA ARG A 181 -14.11 -1.33 6.48
C ARG A 181 -15.02 -0.25 7.04
N PHE A 182 -16.20 -0.08 6.47
CA PHE A 182 -17.24 0.73 7.10
C PHE A 182 -17.75 0.06 8.38
N ALA A 183 -18.28 0.84 9.32
CA ALA A 183 -18.77 0.34 10.59
C ALA A 183 -19.96 -0.64 10.44
N ASP A 184 -20.73 -0.49 9.36
CA ASP A 184 -21.86 -1.31 8.95
C ASP A 184 -21.50 -2.45 7.99
N GLY A 185 -20.20 -2.66 7.72
CA GLY A 185 -19.70 -3.64 6.77
C GLY A 185 -19.20 -4.94 7.40
N ASP A 186 -19.03 -5.99 6.55
CA ASP A 186 -18.47 -7.28 6.94
C ASP A 186 -16.93 -7.20 7.07
N ALA A 187 -16.39 -7.77 8.15
CA ALA A 187 -14.96 -7.86 8.39
C ALA A 187 -14.22 -8.75 7.35
N GLY A 188 -14.91 -9.77 6.82
CA GLY A 188 -14.35 -10.71 5.84
C GLY A 188 -13.13 -11.46 6.36
N ASP A 189 -12.07 -11.51 5.55
CA ASP A 189 -10.81 -12.23 5.82
C ASP A 189 -9.79 -11.42 6.67
N GLN A 190 -10.11 -10.18 7.04
CA GLN A 190 -9.22 -9.31 7.81
C GLN A 190 -9.38 -9.54 9.32
N LYS A 191 -8.25 -9.80 10.01
CA LYS A 191 -8.25 -10.02 11.47
C LYS A 191 -8.15 -8.70 12.27
N ARG A 192 -7.58 -7.64 11.68
CA ARG A 192 -7.34 -6.34 12.31
C ARG A 192 -8.07 -5.25 11.52
N VAL A 193 -9.39 -5.15 11.72
CA VAL A 193 -10.26 -4.22 10.99
C VAL A 193 -10.42 -2.89 11.73
N THR A 194 -10.47 -1.80 10.97
CA THR A 194 -10.65 -0.44 11.47
C THR A 194 -11.57 0.33 10.53
N THR A 195 -12.33 1.31 11.04
CA THR A 195 -13.13 2.21 10.18
C THR A 195 -12.28 3.34 9.60
N PRO A 196 -12.70 3.99 8.49
CA PRO A 196 -11.99 5.14 7.94
C PRO A 196 -11.80 6.26 8.98
N ALA A 197 -12.84 6.63 9.73
CA ALA A 197 -12.78 7.63 10.79
C ALA A 197 -11.77 7.24 11.88
N ARG A 198 -11.76 5.97 12.31
CA ARG A 198 -10.83 5.50 13.32
C ARG A 198 -9.39 5.45 12.80
N ALA A 199 -9.17 5.08 11.53
CA ALA A 199 -7.83 5.14 10.91
C ALA A 199 -7.29 6.59 10.85
N LYS A 200 -8.18 7.57 10.59
CA LYS A 200 -7.85 9.00 10.68
C LYS A 200 -7.38 9.41 12.08
N GLU A 201 -8.10 9.02 13.12
CA GLU A 201 -7.77 9.31 14.52
C GLU A 201 -6.44 8.67 14.94
N LEU A 202 -6.17 7.45 14.46
CA LEU A 202 -4.94 6.70 14.73
C LEU A 202 -3.73 7.24 13.97
N GLY A 203 -3.92 8.19 13.05
CA GLY A 203 -2.85 8.88 12.37
C GLY A 203 -2.41 8.27 11.03
N SER A 204 -3.21 7.38 10.42
CA SER A 204 -2.90 6.88 9.06
C SER A 204 -2.83 8.04 8.05
N ASP A 205 -1.84 7.98 7.11
CA ASP A 205 -1.74 8.95 6.01
C ASP A 205 -2.54 8.50 4.79
N TYR A 206 -2.47 7.20 4.48
CA TYR A 206 -3.27 6.57 3.44
C TYR A 206 -3.99 5.36 3.98
N ILE A 207 -5.25 5.18 3.56
CA ILE A 207 -5.98 3.93 3.79
C ILE A 207 -6.17 3.19 2.48
N VAL A 208 -6.07 1.85 2.50
CA VAL A 208 -6.34 1.01 1.34
C VAL A 208 -7.67 0.29 1.55
N VAL A 209 -8.63 0.57 0.67
CA VAL A 209 -9.99 0.04 0.75
C VAL A 209 -10.33 -0.72 -0.53
N GLY A 210 -10.70 -1.99 -0.40
CA GLY A 210 -11.11 -2.85 -1.52
C GLY A 210 -12.63 -3.04 -1.56
N ARG A 211 -13.11 -4.23 -1.19
CA ARG A 211 -14.51 -4.68 -1.26
C ARG A 211 -15.56 -3.65 -0.81
N PRO A 212 -15.38 -2.87 0.27
CA PRO A 212 -16.35 -1.85 0.66
C PRO A 212 -16.67 -0.81 -0.42
N ILE A 213 -15.74 -0.61 -1.37
CA ILE A 213 -15.93 0.28 -2.52
C ILE A 213 -16.18 -0.53 -3.79
N THR A 214 -15.35 -1.57 -4.05
CA THR A 214 -15.40 -2.29 -5.33
C THR A 214 -16.65 -3.16 -5.50
N GLN A 215 -17.29 -3.57 -4.40
CA GLN A 215 -18.53 -4.37 -4.40
C GLN A 215 -19.76 -3.57 -3.99
N ALA A 216 -19.62 -2.25 -3.79
CA ALA A 216 -20.77 -1.40 -3.50
C ALA A 216 -21.70 -1.30 -4.72
N GLU A 217 -23.00 -1.14 -4.48
CA GLU A 217 -23.98 -0.88 -5.53
C GLU A 217 -23.60 0.38 -6.32
N ASP A 218 -23.19 1.46 -5.61
CA ASP A 218 -22.58 2.65 -6.18
C ASP A 218 -21.19 2.88 -5.60
N PRO A 219 -20.10 2.51 -6.32
CA PRO A 219 -18.75 2.68 -5.84
C PRO A 219 -18.32 4.16 -5.75
N ALA A 220 -18.89 5.07 -6.53
CA ALA A 220 -18.55 6.49 -6.43
C ALA A 220 -19.11 7.09 -5.14
N VAL A 221 -20.34 6.72 -4.74
CA VAL A 221 -20.93 7.11 -3.46
C VAL A 221 -20.13 6.50 -2.29
N ALA A 222 -19.79 5.21 -2.35
CA ALA A 222 -19.00 4.55 -1.32
C ALA A 222 -17.60 5.17 -1.17
N TYR A 223 -16.95 5.55 -2.28
CA TYR A 223 -15.66 6.22 -2.26
C TYR A 223 -15.75 7.62 -1.62
N ARG A 224 -16.76 8.42 -1.98
CA ARG A 224 -16.99 9.75 -1.36
C ARG A 224 -17.23 9.63 0.13
N ARG A 225 -18.10 8.71 0.57
CA ARG A 225 -18.30 8.42 2.00
C ARG A 225 -16.99 8.09 2.69
N CYS A 226 -16.18 7.21 2.11
CA CYS A 226 -14.89 6.83 2.67
C CYS A 226 -13.93 8.03 2.80
N ARG A 227 -13.91 8.91 1.80
CA ARG A 227 -13.11 10.14 1.83
C ARG A 227 -13.59 11.12 2.89
N GLU A 228 -14.88 11.33 3.01
CA GLU A 228 -15.48 12.18 4.05
C GLU A 228 -15.12 11.70 5.45
N GLU A 229 -15.24 10.40 5.71
CA GLU A 229 -14.89 9.81 7.00
C GLU A 229 -13.38 9.88 7.31
N PHE A 230 -12.52 9.74 6.30
CA PHE A 230 -11.07 9.66 6.49
C PHE A 230 -10.36 11.01 6.33
N VAL A 231 -10.66 11.77 5.30
CA VAL A 231 -9.99 13.04 5.00
C VAL A 231 -10.70 14.19 5.71
N GLY A 232 -12.01 14.23 5.67
CA GLY A 232 -12.88 15.24 6.30
C GLY A 232 -13.43 16.19 5.33
#